data_8a755d0715f752ca0011dab06457eeab
#
_entry.id   8a755d0715f752ca0011dab06457eeab
#
_cell.length_a   1.000
_cell.length_b   1.000
_cell.length_c   1.000
_cell.angle_alpha   90.00
_cell.angle_beta   90.00
_cell.angle_gamma   90.00
#
_symmetry.space_group_name_H-M   'P 1'
#
loop_
_entity.id
_entity.type
_entity.pdbx_description
1 polymer ?
#
loop_
_entity_poly.entity_id
_entity_poly.type
_entity_poly.pdbx_seq_one_letter_code
_entity_poly.pdbx_strand_id
1 'polypeptide(L)'
;MEKQIKIALAGNPNCGKTTLFNALTGSNQFVGNWPGVTVEKKEGKLKKHDNVVIMDLPGIYSLSPYTLEEVVARNYLVGERPDAILNIIDGTNLERNLYLTTQLTELGIPVVIAINMMDVVRKNGDQINVAELSRELGVRIIEISALKGDGVMEAAEAAVKAAEGTKTVPMHTFSGPVEHAIAHIEEAAVHNLPEEQQRWYAIKIFERDDKVLEKLSIPADVMSHIDADIQAAEKELDDDAESIITNERYVYIAELIKSCYKKHNQGQLSASDKIDRIVTNRWLGLPIFAVVMYLVYYIAMVTVGSAATDWANDGLFGDGWHLFGMGTSEYTEVADNYTAASEAISAYYELDTEADDFDPDAALADMKAVQPDSASTTIEVEDEETLAMNDMTVYYDAIPADADEETTVGMSYLDAVTYFEENGFDEPDPADYGVWVPGVPVLIGNALEAAGAADWLNGLILDGIVAGVGAVLGFVPQMLVLFLMLAFLEACGYMARIAFVLDRIFRKFGLSGKSFIPMLIGTGCGIPGIMASRTIENERDRRMTIMTTTFIPCGA
;
A
#
# COMPACT_ATOMS: atom_id res chain seq x y z
N MET A 1 -4.90 -29.56 39.53
CA MET A 1 -4.45 -28.42 38.66
C MET A 1 -5.70 -27.63 38.36
N GLU A 2 -5.74 -26.37 38.74
CA GLU A 2 -6.85 -25.49 38.34
C GLU A 2 -6.87 -25.41 36.82
N LYS A 3 -8.04 -25.49 36.22
CA LYS A 3 -8.21 -25.38 34.75
C LYS A 3 -7.69 -24.00 34.31
N GLN A 4 -6.79 -23.96 33.34
CA GLN A 4 -6.33 -22.73 32.72
C GLN A 4 -7.47 -22.14 31.89
N ILE A 5 -7.83 -20.89 32.14
CA ILE A 5 -8.85 -20.15 31.41
C ILE A 5 -8.14 -19.37 30.29
N LYS A 6 -8.63 -19.53 29.05
CA LYS A 6 -8.15 -18.80 27.87
C LYS A 6 -9.17 -17.76 27.46
N ILE A 7 -8.77 -16.49 27.43
CA ILE A 7 -9.60 -15.36 26.98
C ILE A 7 -9.02 -14.81 25.69
N ALA A 8 -9.81 -14.75 24.62
CA ALA A 8 -9.44 -14.09 23.39
C ALA A 8 -9.75 -12.59 23.47
N LEU A 9 -8.78 -11.74 23.22
CA LEU A 9 -8.98 -10.30 23.04
C LEU A 9 -9.20 -10.01 21.55
N ALA A 10 -10.43 -9.67 21.19
CA ALA A 10 -10.85 -9.38 19.82
C ALA A 10 -11.25 -7.90 19.67
N GLY A 11 -11.15 -7.35 18.46
CA GLY A 11 -11.59 -6.00 18.17
C GLY A 11 -11.04 -5.47 16.85
N ASN A 12 -11.63 -4.39 16.38
CA ASN A 12 -11.24 -3.76 15.13
C ASN A 12 -9.83 -3.14 15.23
N PRO A 13 -9.13 -2.94 14.11
CA PRO A 13 -7.92 -2.13 14.09
C PRO A 13 -8.18 -0.75 14.70
N ASN A 14 -7.20 -0.24 15.46
CA ASN A 14 -7.22 1.07 16.12
C ASN A 14 -8.28 1.29 17.22
N CYS A 15 -9.01 0.27 17.66
CA CYS A 15 -9.92 0.37 18.80
C CYS A 15 -9.22 0.46 20.18
N GLY A 16 -7.89 0.38 20.22
CA GLY A 16 -7.09 0.42 21.45
C GLY A 16 -6.77 -0.96 22.05
N LYS A 17 -6.85 -2.04 21.25
CA LYS A 17 -6.65 -3.43 21.64
C LYS A 17 -5.27 -3.67 22.26
N THR A 18 -4.19 -3.25 21.61
CA THR A 18 -2.82 -3.37 22.12
C THR A 18 -2.61 -2.62 23.44
N THR A 19 -3.23 -1.44 23.57
CA THR A 19 -3.18 -0.66 24.83
C THR A 19 -3.85 -1.43 25.95
N LEU A 20 -5.03 -2.01 25.70
CA LEU A 20 -5.77 -2.82 26.66
C LEU A 20 -4.96 -4.09 27.04
N PHE A 21 -4.43 -4.79 26.06
CA PHE A 21 -3.61 -5.99 26.27
C PHE A 21 -2.41 -5.71 27.20
N ASN A 22 -1.67 -4.63 26.91
CA ASN A 22 -0.53 -4.21 27.72
C ASN A 22 -0.95 -3.81 29.15
N ALA A 23 -2.10 -3.15 29.30
CA ALA A 23 -2.62 -2.78 30.61
C ALA A 23 -2.99 -4.02 31.44
N LEU A 24 -3.55 -5.05 30.82
CA LEU A 24 -3.99 -6.30 31.46
C LEU A 24 -2.84 -7.24 31.82
N THR A 25 -1.84 -7.40 30.93
CA THR A 25 -0.77 -8.40 31.07
C THR A 25 0.53 -7.82 31.64
N GLY A 26 0.82 -6.55 31.40
CA GLY A 26 2.08 -5.91 31.83
C GLY A 26 3.30 -6.51 31.12
N SER A 27 4.33 -6.88 31.90
CA SER A 27 5.59 -7.46 31.36
C SER A 27 5.52 -8.97 31.09
N ASN A 28 4.43 -9.65 31.49
CA ASN A 28 4.28 -11.11 31.38
C ASN A 28 3.67 -11.50 30.02
N GLN A 29 4.38 -11.20 28.95
CA GLN A 29 3.94 -11.42 27.56
C GLN A 29 4.89 -12.38 26.86
N PHE A 30 4.32 -13.24 26.03
CA PHE A 30 5.05 -14.04 25.04
C PHE A 30 4.70 -13.52 23.65
N VAL A 31 5.70 -13.25 22.84
CA VAL A 31 5.56 -12.79 21.46
C VAL A 31 6.19 -13.80 20.52
N GLY A 32 5.47 -14.22 19.52
CA GLY A 32 5.91 -15.15 18.48
C GLY A 32 5.09 -14.95 17.21
N ASN A 33 5.12 -15.92 16.32
CA ASN A 33 4.25 -15.91 15.13
C ASN A 33 3.21 -17.03 15.23
N TRP A 34 2.07 -16.80 14.60
CA TRP A 34 1.10 -17.87 14.42
C TRP A 34 1.68 -18.99 13.53
N PRO A 35 1.38 -20.26 13.80
CA PRO A 35 1.94 -21.37 13.02
C PRO A 35 1.63 -21.23 11.52
N GLY A 36 2.69 -21.30 10.69
CA GLY A 36 2.57 -21.28 9.23
C GLY A 36 2.31 -19.92 8.57
N VAL A 37 2.30 -18.84 9.35
CA VAL A 37 2.06 -17.49 8.83
C VAL A 37 2.99 -16.45 9.48
N THR A 38 3.16 -15.29 8.85
CA THR A 38 4.00 -14.17 9.36
C THR A 38 3.24 -13.24 10.32
N VAL A 39 2.03 -13.61 10.73
CA VAL A 39 1.20 -12.80 11.64
C VAL A 39 1.70 -12.97 13.08
N GLU A 40 1.88 -11.86 13.77
CA GLU A 40 2.36 -11.84 15.16
C GLU A 40 1.32 -12.44 16.12
N LYS A 41 1.78 -13.34 17.00
CA LYS A 41 1.00 -13.95 18.08
C LYS A 41 1.47 -13.36 19.41
N LYS A 42 0.55 -12.79 20.18
CA LYS A 42 0.81 -12.29 21.53
C LYS A 42 -0.09 -13.00 22.53
N GLU A 43 0.52 -13.53 23.57
CA GLU A 43 -0.22 -14.09 24.70
C GLU A 43 0.41 -13.61 26.02
N GLY A 44 -0.41 -13.47 27.05
CA GLY A 44 0.06 -13.01 28.35
C GLY A 44 -0.83 -13.42 29.48
N LYS A 45 -0.27 -13.56 30.68
CA LYS A 45 -1.05 -13.83 31.89
C LYS A 45 -1.75 -12.58 32.38
N LEU A 46 -3.01 -12.72 32.76
CA LEU A 46 -3.76 -11.65 33.37
C LEU A 46 -3.16 -11.29 34.75
N LYS A 47 -2.97 -10.00 34.99
CA LYS A 47 -2.53 -9.51 36.31
C LYS A 47 -3.48 -10.01 37.40
N LYS A 48 -2.94 -10.46 38.52
CA LYS A 48 -3.66 -11.04 39.68
C LYS A 48 -4.36 -12.40 39.46
N HIS A 49 -4.24 -13.00 38.26
CA HIS A 49 -4.83 -14.29 37.95
C HIS A 49 -3.83 -15.17 37.20
N ASP A 50 -3.09 -16.01 37.91
CA ASP A 50 -2.04 -16.85 37.35
C ASP A 50 -2.56 -17.97 36.42
N ASN A 51 -3.81 -18.33 36.57
CA ASN A 51 -4.49 -19.37 35.78
C ASN A 51 -5.24 -18.83 34.55
N VAL A 52 -5.19 -17.50 34.28
CA VAL A 52 -5.86 -16.86 33.16
C VAL A 52 -4.85 -16.35 32.13
N VAL A 53 -5.01 -16.79 30.89
CA VAL A 53 -4.19 -16.36 29.75
C VAL A 53 -5.05 -15.56 28.78
N ILE A 54 -4.56 -14.39 28.42
CA ILE A 54 -5.16 -13.54 27.40
C ILE A 54 -4.39 -13.74 26.10
N MET A 55 -5.11 -14.06 25.03
CA MET A 55 -4.61 -14.17 23.67
C MET A 55 -4.98 -12.91 22.90
N ASP A 56 -4.01 -12.11 22.47
CA ASP A 56 -4.24 -10.95 21.61
C ASP A 56 -4.41 -11.41 20.16
N LEU A 57 -5.64 -11.32 19.65
CA LEU A 57 -5.91 -11.63 18.25
C LEU A 57 -5.52 -10.43 17.36
N PRO A 58 -5.17 -10.66 16.09
CA PRO A 58 -5.01 -9.57 15.14
C PRO A 58 -6.24 -8.64 15.11
N GLY A 59 -6.03 -7.38 14.75
CA GLY A 59 -7.15 -6.44 14.54
C GLY A 59 -7.90 -6.80 13.27
N ILE A 60 -9.19 -7.12 13.39
CA ILE A 60 -10.01 -7.59 12.28
C ILE A 60 -11.33 -6.80 12.20
N TYR A 61 -11.91 -6.72 11.02
CA TYR A 61 -13.21 -6.11 10.81
C TYR A 61 -14.33 -7.13 10.67
N SER A 62 -14.00 -8.34 10.26
CA SER A 62 -14.94 -9.44 10.02
C SER A 62 -14.29 -10.80 10.28
N LEU A 63 -15.13 -11.81 10.54
CA LEU A 63 -14.75 -13.23 10.54
C LEU A 63 -14.91 -13.88 9.16
N SER A 64 -15.41 -13.15 8.17
CA SER A 64 -15.32 -13.56 6.75
C SER A 64 -13.92 -13.17 6.27
N PRO A 65 -13.02 -14.15 6.01
CA PRO A 65 -11.60 -13.87 5.92
C PRO A 65 -11.23 -13.23 4.59
N TYR A 66 -10.78 -11.99 4.65
CA TYR A 66 -10.23 -11.23 3.54
C TYR A 66 -8.71 -11.03 3.65
N THR A 67 -8.19 -11.10 4.87
CA THR A 67 -6.76 -10.93 5.16
C THR A 67 -6.22 -12.14 5.91
N LEU A 68 -4.89 -12.31 5.93
CA LEU A 68 -4.24 -13.37 6.71
C LEU A 68 -4.55 -13.24 8.21
N GLU A 69 -4.66 -12.02 8.69
CA GLU A 69 -5.02 -11.69 10.07
C GLU A 69 -6.42 -12.19 10.41
N GLU A 70 -7.40 -11.99 9.51
CA GLU A 70 -8.78 -12.47 9.68
C GLU A 70 -8.86 -14.00 9.63
N VAL A 71 -8.09 -14.64 8.74
CA VAL A 71 -7.96 -16.10 8.68
C VAL A 71 -7.44 -16.64 10.01
N VAL A 72 -6.39 -16.04 10.55
CA VAL A 72 -5.78 -16.47 11.83
C VAL A 72 -6.76 -16.31 12.98
N ALA A 73 -7.42 -15.16 13.10
CA ALA A 73 -8.39 -14.90 14.16
C ALA A 73 -9.58 -15.87 14.09
N ARG A 74 -10.14 -16.08 12.89
CA ARG A 74 -11.23 -17.03 12.65
C ARG A 74 -10.84 -18.46 13.03
N ASN A 75 -9.68 -18.93 12.56
CA ASN A 75 -9.20 -20.29 12.85
C ASN A 75 -9.00 -20.50 14.34
N TYR A 76 -8.49 -19.51 15.05
CA TYR A 76 -8.34 -19.57 16.50
C TYR A 76 -9.71 -19.63 17.21
N LEU A 77 -10.63 -18.74 16.88
CA LEU A 77 -11.94 -18.66 17.52
C LEU A 77 -12.81 -19.91 17.27
N VAL A 78 -12.79 -20.42 16.03
CA VAL A 78 -13.61 -21.58 15.63
C VAL A 78 -12.94 -22.90 15.99
N GLY A 79 -11.60 -23.00 15.90
CA GLY A 79 -10.84 -24.24 16.13
C GLY A 79 -10.42 -24.44 17.57
N GLU A 80 -9.75 -23.46 18.18
CA GLU A 80 -9.24 -23.53 19.56
C GLU A 80 -10.33 -23.25 20.61
N ARG A 81 -11.37 -22.49 20.24
CA ARG A 81 -12.52 -22.12 21.08
C ARG A 81 -12.11 -21.67 22.48
N PRO A 82 -11.68 -20.41 22.65
CA PRO A 82 -11.35 -19.87 23.97
C PRO A 82 -12.54 -19.95 24.92
N ASP A 83 -12.29 -19.94 26.23
CA ASP A 83 -13.35 -20.03 27.25
C ASP A 83 -14.22 -18.75 27.30
N ALA A 84 -13.69 -17.59 26.88
CA ALA A 84 -14.45 -16.34 26.68
C ALA A 84 -13.77 -15.42 25.64
N ILE A 85 -14.53 -14.48 25.12
CA ILE A 85 -14.06 -13.40 24.24
C ILE A 85 -14.24 -12.06 24.96
N LEU A 86 -13.18 -11.28 25.09
CA LEU A 86 -13.22 -9.89 25.46
C LEU A 86 -13.14 -9.06 24.17
N ASN A 87 -14.29 -8.54 23.72
CA ASN A 87 -14.38 -7.74 22.51
C ASN A 87 -14.23 -6.28 22.85
N ILE A 88 -13.15 -5.64 22.39
CA ILE A 88 -12.95 -4.19 22.54
C ILE A 88 -13.49 -3.45 21.32
N ILE A 89 -14.35 -2.46 21.59
CA ILE A 89 -14.97 -1.62 20.57
C ILE A 89 -14.66 -0.14 20.82
N ASP A 90 -14.56 0.63 19.76
CA ASP A 90 -14.38 2.08 19.81
C ASP A 90 -15.74 2.77 19.99
N GLY A 91 -15.96 3.41 21.14
CA GLY A 91 -17.19 4.14 21.44
C GLY A 91 -17.45 5.33 20.53
N THR A 92 -16.45 5.86 19.85
CA THR A 92 -16.60 6.96 18.89
C THR A 92 -17.10 6.49 17.52
N ASN A 93 -16.95 5.17 17.21
CA ASN A 93 -17.31 4.53 15.96
C ASN A 93 -18.08 3.21 16.17
N LEU A 94 -19.16 3.25 16.95
CA LEU A 94 -19.92 2.07 17.33
C LEU A 94 -20.40 1.23 16.14
N GLU A 95 -20.99 1.87 15.13
CA GLU A 95 -21.58 1.20 13.97
C GLU A 95 -20.59 0.22 13.31
N ARG A 96 -19.39 0.71 13.03
CA ARG A 96 -18.34 -0.10 12.39
C ARG A 96 -17.85 -1.25 13.27
N ASN A 97 -17.77 -1.01 14.58
CA ASN A 97 -17.25 -2.00 15.52
C ASN A 97 -18.28 -3.08 15.85
N LEU A 98 -19.57 -2.74 15.84
CA LEU A 98 -20.64 -3.68 16.13
C LEU A 98 -20.79 -4.77 15.05
N TYR A 99 -20.32 -4.55 13.83
CA TYR A 99 -20.33 -5.56 12.77
C TYR A 99 -19.52 -6.81 13.16
N LEU A 100 -18.31 -6.64 13.68
CA LEU A 100 -17.54 -7.75 14.22
C LEU A 100 -18.22 -8.35 15.46
N THR A 101 -18.78 -7.50 16.30
CA THR A 101 -19.47 -7.96 17.53
C THR A 101 -20.63 -8.91 17.23
N THR A 102 -21.46 -8.62 16.22
CA THR A 102 -22.56 -9.54 15.84
C THR A 102 -22.02 -10.92 15.45
N GLN A 103 -20.93 -10.96 14.68
CA GLN A 103 -20.31 -12.23 14.27
C GLN A 103 -19.67 -13.00 15.45
N LEU A 104 -19.10 -12.28 16.43
CA LEU A 104 -18.54 -12.91 17.62
C LEU A 104 -19.62 -13.53 18.51
N THR A 105 -20.80 -12.90 18.61
CA THR A 105 -21.93 -13.46 19.38
C THR A 105 -22.52 -14.71 18.72
N GLU A 106 -22.45 -14.82 17.40
CA GLU A 106 -22.91 -15.99 16.64
C GLU A 106 -22.06 -17.26 16.90
N LEU A 107 -20.81 -17.11 17.40
CA LEU A 107 -19.91 -18.27 17.70
C LEU A 107 -20.35 -19.13 18.89
N GLY A 108 -21.30 -18.63 19.72
CA GLY A 108 -21.73 -19.30 20.94
C GLY A 108 -20.68 -19.39 22.05
N ILE A 109 -19.60 -18.61 21.94
CA ILE A 109 -18.60 -18.43 22.99
C ILE A 109 -19.02 -17.25 23.87
N PRO A 110 -18.84 -17.30 25.20
CA PRO A 110 -19.16 -16.19 26.09
C PRO A 110 -18.44 -14.90 25.66
N VAL A 111 -19.19 -13.84 25.39
CA VAL A 111 -18.67 -12.54 24.95
C VAL A 111 -18.90 -11.48 26.03
N VAL A 112 -17.85 -10.70 26.30
CA VAL A 112 -17.95 -9.45 27.08
C VAL A 112 -17.44 -8.32 26.19
N ILE A 113 -18.17 -7.20 26.16
CA ILE A 113 -17.81 -6.04 25.38
C ILE A 113 -17.17 -5.00 26.30
N ALA A 114 -16.02 -4.49 25.88
CA ALA A 114 -15.35 -3.33 26.48
C ALA A 114 -15.46 -2.13 25.54
N ILE A 115 -16.33 -1.15 25.86
CA ILE A 115 -16.43 0.09 25.06
C ILE A 115 -15.31 1.02 25.49
N ASN A 116 -14.35 1.18 24.60
CA ASN A 116 -13.20 2.05 24.83
C ASN A 116 -13.43 3.49 24.37
N MET A 117 -12.54 4.40 24.74
CA MET A 117 -12.59 5.83 24.41
C MET A 117 -13.83 6.54 24.96
N MET A 118 -14.41 6.03 26.07
CA MET A 118 -15.57 6.64 26.71
C MET A 118 -15.29 8.06 27.24
N ASP A 119 -14.06 8.39 27.55
CA ASP A 119 -13.62 9.73 27.86
C ASP A 119 -13.75 10.69 26.67
N VAL A 120 -13.47 10.22 25.44
CA VAL A 120 -13.65 10.99 24.20
C VAL A 120 -15.14 11.15 23.87
N VAL A 121 -15.93 10.06 23.99
CA VAL A 121 -17.38 10.08 23.78
C VAL A 121 -18.03 11.16 24.70
N ARG A 122 -17.70 11.13 26.00
CA ARG A 122 -18.20 12.12 26.95
C ARG A 122 -17.73 13.55 26.67
N LYS A 123 -16.46 13.71 26.22
CA LYS A 123 -15.91 15.01 25.83
C LYS A 123 -16.63 15.60 24.62
N ASN A 124 -17.06 14.77 23.68
CA ASN A 124 -17.83 15.18 22.51
C ASN A 124 -19.32 15.48 22.83
N GLY A 125 -19.77 15.19 24.04
CA GLY A 125 -21.16 15.33 24.45
C GLY A 125 -22.09 14.22 23.98
N ASP A 126 -21.54 13.16 23.36
CA ASP A 126 -22.29 12.02 22.90
C ASP A 126 -22.70 11.11 24.07
N GLN A 127 -23.82 10.44 23.94
CA GLN A 127 -24.37 9.55 24.97
C GLN A 127 -24.63 8.16 24.40
N ILE A 128 -24.09 7.13 25.06
CA ILE A 128 -24.35 5.73 24.78
C ILE A 128 -25.18 5.17 25.92
N ASN A 129 -26.36 4.62 25.62
CA ASN A 129 -27.14 3.88 26.60
C ASN A 129 -26.61 2.45 26.70
N VAL A 130 -25.58 2.26 27.53
CA VAL A 130 -24.89 0.98 27.70
C VAL A 130 -25.82 -0.12 28.23
N ALA A 131 -26.79 0.24 29.08
CA ALA A 131 -27.75 -0.73 29.63
C ALA A 131 -28.70 -1.27 28.54
N GLU A 132 -29.17 -0.39 27.67
CA GLU A 132 -30.00 -0.75 26.51
C GLU A 132 -29.21 -1.61 25.53
N LEU A 133 -28.00 -1.15 25.16
CA LEU A 133 -27.12 -1.88 24.26
C LEU A 133 -26.77 -3.29 24.77
N SER A 134 -26.53 -3.42 26.10
CA SER A 134 -26.27 -4.70 26.75
C SER A 134 -27.49 -5.63 26.69
N ARG A 135 -28.69 -5.10 26.82
CA ARG A 135 -29.94 -5.87 26.74
C ARG A 135 -30.20 -6.36 25.32
N GLU A 136 -30.05 -5.47 24.34
CA GLU A 136 -30.32 -5.79 22.92
C GLU A 136 -29.30 -6.79 22.34
N LEU A 137 -28.04 -6.70 22.76
CA LEU A 137 -26.99 -7.64 22.33
C LEU A 137 -26.94 -8.95 23.18
N GLY A 138 -27.61 -8.97 24.33
CA GLY A 138 -27.59 -10.12 25.25
C GLY A 138 -26.25 -10.39 25.91
N VAL A 139 -25.33 -9.39 25.96
CA VAL A 139 -23.98 -9.52 26.49
C VAL A 139 -23.65 -8.45 27.51
N ARG A 140 -22.75 -8.75 28.44
CA ARG A 140 -22.29 -7.77 29.42
C ARG A 140 -21.37 -6.74 28.75
N ILE A 141 -21.61 -5.47 29.02
CA ILE A 141 -20.85 -4.35 28.49
C ILE A 141 -20.22 -3.56 29.62
N ILE A 142 -18.95 -3.22 29.49
CA ILE A 142 -18.16 -2.42 30.43
C ILE A 142 -17.61 -1.20 29.69
N GLU A 143 -17.80 -0.01 30.28
CA GLU A 143 -17.17 1.21 29.79
C GLU A 143 -15.72 1.28 30.23
N ILE A 144 -14.81 1.53 29.29
CA ILE A 144 -13.38 1.64 29.60
C ILE A 144 -12.73 2.87 28.95
N SER A 145 -11.61 3.27 29.52
CA SER A 145 -10.60 4.09 28.86
C SER A 145 -9.25 3.38 29.01
N ALA A 146 -8.86 2.62 27.98
CA ALA A 146 -7.63 1.83 28.01
C ALA A 146 -6.38 2.70 28.24
N LEU A 147 -6.39 3.94 27.72
CA LEU A 147 -5.29 4.90 27.89
C LEU A 147 -5.17 5.40 29.34
N LYS A 148 -6.31 5.61 30.02
CA LYS A 148 -6.34 6.09 31.43
C LYS A 148 -6.30 4.95 32.44
N GLY A 149 -6.56 3.72 32.00
CA GLY A 149 -6.67 2.55 32.85
C GLY A 149 -8.04 2.37 33.54
N ASP A 150 -9.03 3.23 33.23
CA ASP A 150 -10.35 3.18 33.82
C ASP A 150 -11.15 1.97 33.30
N GLY A 151 -11.79 1.19 34.18
CA GLY A 151 -12.63 0.05 33.84
C GLY A 151 -11.89 -1.19 33.29
N VAL A 152 -10.57 -1.12 33.08
CA VAL A 152 -9.77 -2.15 32.42
C VAL A 152 -9.82 -3.48 33.18
N MET A 153 -9.58 -3.48 34.47
CA MET A 153 -9.62 -4.71 35.29
C MET A 153 -11.04 -5.22 35.47
N GLU A 154 -12.03 -4.35 35.55
CA GLU A 154 -13.44 -4.74 35.62
C GLU A 154 -13.88 -5.51 34.36
N ALA A 155 -13.44 -5.06 33.17
CA ALA A 155 -13.71 -5.75 31.91
C ALA A 155 -13.06 -7.15 31.87
N ALA A 156 -11.83 -7.28 32.38
CA ALA A 156 -11.15 -8.56 32.46
C ALA A 156 -11.83 -9.53 33.47
N GLU A 157 -12.18 -9.04 34.65
CA GLU A 157 -12.91 -9.83 35.65
C GLU A 157 -14.30 -10.26 35.15
N ALA A 158 -14.97 -9.39 34.38
CA ALA A 158 -16.22 -9.75 33.72
C ALA A 158 -16.03 -10.87 32.69
N ALA A 159 -14.93 -10.85 31.92
CA ALA A 159 -14.60 -11.91 30.95
C ALA A 159 -14.24 -13.23 31.66
N VAL A 160 -13.47 -13.18 32.76
CA VAL A 160 -13.18 -14.38 33.60
C VAL A 160 -14.48 -15.00 34.14
N LYS A 161 -15.37 -14.15 34.66
CA LYS A 161 -16.68 -14.63 35.14
C LYS A 161 -17.56 -15.20 34.04
N ALA A 162 -17.49 -14.60 32.83
CA ALA A 162 -18.23 -15.12 31.67
C ALA A 162 -17.69 -16.48 31.22
N ALA A 163 -16.38 -16.74 31.33
CA ALA A 163 -15.75 -18.00 31.01
C ALA A 163 -16.22 -19.18 31.91
N GLU A 164 -16.68 -18.85 33.13
CA GLU A 164 -17.27 -19.83 34.09
C GLU A 164 -18.80 -19.95 33.94
N GLY A 165 -19.42 -19.10 33.16
CA GLY A 165 -20.87 -18.91 33.07
C GLY A 165 -21.53 -19.60 31.88
N THR A 166 -22.73 -19.12 31.58
CA THR A 166 -23.53 -19.59 30.44
C THR A 166 -23.04 -18.99 29.12
N LYS A 167 -23.23 -19.76 28.05
CA LYS A 167 -22.87 -19.41 26.67
C LYS A 167 -23.63 -18.16 26.17
N THR A 168 -23.04 -17.40 25.27
CA THR A 168 -23.75 -16.31 24.61
C THR A 168 -24.69 -16.88 23.57
N VAL A 169 -25.94 -16.42 23.61
CA VAL A 169 -26.94 -16.69 22.57
C VAL A 169 -27.11 -15.43 21.74
N PRO A 170 -26.94 -15.46 20.42
CA PRO A 170 -27.16 -14.28 19.59
C PRO A 170 -28.61 -13.84 19.66
N MET A 171 -28.83 -12.56 19.93
CA MET A 171 -30.20 -11.97 19.98
C MET A 171 -30.66 -11.50 18.59
N HIS A 172 -29.76 -11.47 17.63
CA HIS A 172 -30.03 -11.06 16.28
C HIS A 172 -30.75 -12.16 15.49
N THR A 173 -31.86 -11.78 14.85
CA THR A 173 -32.61 -12.60 13.90
C THR A 173 -32.60 -11.91 12.54
N PHE A 174 -32.49 -12.70 11.47
CA PHE A 174 -32.53 -12.21 10.09
C PHE A 174 -33.99 -12.05 9.61
N SER A 175 -34.18 -11.50 8.40
CA SER A 175 -35.50 -11.45 7.75
C SER A 175 -36.09 -12.84 7.56
N GLY A 176 -37.42 -12.92 7.42
CA GLY A 176 -38.15 -14.20 7.36
C GLY A 176 -37.60 -15.21 6.35
N PRO A 177 -37.34 -14.84 5.08
CA PRO A 177 -36.79 -15.78 4.09
C PRO A 177 -35.41 -16.31 4.45
N VAL A 178 -34.55 -15.44 5.00
CA VAL A 178 -33.17 -15.80 5.41
C VAL A 178 -33.22 -16.70 6.64
N GLU A 179 -34.01 -16.33 7.64
CA GLU A 179 -34.16 -17.11 8.88
C GLU A 179 -34.72 -18.52 8.63
N HIS A 180 -35.68 -18.62 7.70
CA HIS A 180 -36.24 -19.89 7.27
C HIS A 180 -35.18 -20.78 6.62
N ALA A 181 -34.37 -20.23 5.69
CA ALA A 181 -33.29 -21.00 5.07
C ALA A 181 -32.22 -21.43 6.07
N ILE A 182 -31.83 -20.53 7.01
CA ILE A 182 -30.88 -20.87 8.07
C ILE A 182 -31.40 -21.98 8.97
N ALA A 183 -32.66 -21.93 9.39
CA ALA A 183 -33.26 -23.00 10.23
C ALA A 183 -33.27 -24.34 9.50
N HIS A 184 -33.57 -24.38 8.22
CA HIS A 184 -33.49 -25.61 7.41
C HIS A 184 -32.05 -26.12 7.32
N ILE A 185 -31.06 -25.24 7.17
CA ILE A 185 -29.65 -25.62 7.16
C ILE A 185 -29.22 -26.18 8.51
N GLU A 186 -29.66 -25.57 9.62
CA GLU A 186 -29.40 -26.06 10.98
C GLU A 186 -29.90 -27.51 11.16
N GLU A 187 -31.14 -27.79 10.71
CA GLU A 187 -31.73 -29.12 10.81
C GLU A 187 -31.08 -30.12 9.84
N ALA A 188 -30.84 -29.74 8.60
CA ALA A 188 -30.42 -30.67 7.56
C ALA A 188 -28.92 -31.00 7.57
N ALA A 189 -28.05 -30.02 7.91
CA ALA A 189 -26.61 -30.16 7.73
C ALA A 189 -25.80 -30.13 9.02
N VAL A 190 -26.24 -29.43 10.07
CA VAL A 190 -25.40 -29.16 11.26
C VAL A 190 -26.02 -29.58 12.59
N HIS A 191 -27.18 -30.25 12.61
CA HIS A 191 -27.84 -30.73 13.82
C HIS A 191 -26.94 -31.64 14.68
N ASN A 192 -25.96 -32.31 14.10
CA ASN A 192 -25.00 -33.15 14.79
C ASN A 192 -23.89 -32.37 15.53
N LEU A 193 -23.78 -31.06 15.27
CA LEU A 193 -22.83 -30.21 15.97
C LEU A 193 -23.41 -29.75 17.32
N PRO A 194 -22.57 -29.32 18.28
CA PRO A 194 -23.04 -28.68 19.48
C PRO A 194 -23.98 -27.50 19.17
N GLU A 195 -25.11 -27.41 19.89
CA GLU A 195 -26.16 -26.42 19.64
C GLU A 195 -25.65 -25.00 19.50
N GLU A 196 -24.65 -24.62 20.32
CA GLU A 196 -24.00 -23.30 20.28
C GLU A 196 -23.19 -23.01 19.01
N GLN A 197 -22.89 -24.02 18.18
CA GLN A 197 -22.14 -23.89 16.95
C GLN A 197 -23.03 -23.89 15.70
N GLN A 198 -24.22 -24.48 15.82
CA GLN A 198 -25.10 -24.71 14.67
C GLN A 198 -25.40 -23.41 13.93
N ARG A 199 -25.75 -22.36 14.65
CA ARG A 199 -26.09 -21.06 14.09
C ARG A 199 -24.98 -20.48 13.22
N TRP A 200 -23.75 -20.46 13.72
CA TRP A 200 -22.61 -19.93 12.98
C TRP A 200 -22.32 -20.74 11.71
N TYR A 201 -22.34 -22.08 11.83
CA TYR A 201 -22.11 -22.94 10.68
C TYR A 201 -23.25 -22.82 9.64
N ALA A 202 -24.49 -22.71 10.07
CA ALA A 202 -25.63 -22.52 9.17
C ALA A 202 -25.53 -21.20 8.38
N ILE A 203 -25.17 -20.11 9.05
CA ILE A 203 -24.93 -18.82 8.39
C ILE A 203 -23.81 -18.96 7.36
N LYS A 204 -22.71 -19.64 7.67
CA LYS A 204 -21.58 -19.82 6.74
C LYS A 204 -21.92 -20.74 5.56
N ILE A 205 -22.78 -21.74 5.76
CA ILE A 205 -23.30 -22.55 4.65
C ILE A 205 -24.21 -21.70 3.77
N PHE A 206 -25.07 -20.85 4.34
CA PHE A 206 -25.90 -19.90 3.59
C PHE A 206 -25.05 -18.95 2.76
N GLU A 207 -23.96 -18.40 3.32
CA GLU A 207 -22.98 -17.56 2.62
C GLU A 207 -22.14 -18.34 1.57
N ARG A 208 -22.29 -19.66 1.47
CA ARG A 208 -21.48 -20.56 0.62
C ARG A 208 -19.98 -20.48 0.89
N ASP A 209 -19.57 -20.40 2.16
CA ASP A 209 -18.16 -20.36 2.55
C ASP A 209 -17.46 -21.70 2.21
N ASP A 210 -16.59 -21.68 1.20
CA ASP A 210 -15.91 -22.87 0.66
C ASP A 210 -15.17 -23.66 1.74
N LYS A 211 -14.48 -22.99 2.66
CA LYS A 211 -13.70 -23.64 3.72
C LYS A 211 -14.57 -24.36 4.74
N VAL A 212 -15.77 -23.84 4.98
CA VAL A 212 -16.74 -24.48 5.86
C VAL A 212 -17.38 -25.68 5.16
N LEU A 213 -17.73 -25.54 3.89
CA LEU A 213 -18.29 -26.61 3.08
C LEU A 213 -17.32 -27.79 2.94
N GLU A 214 -16.04 -27.52 2.67
CA GLU A 214 -14.98 -28.54 2.62
C GLU A 214 -14.83 -29.29 3.96
N LYS A 215 -14.91 -28.57 5.07
CA LYS A 215 -14.74 -29.15 6.42
C LYS A 215 -15.91 -30.03 6.83
N LEU A 216 -17.14 -29.67 6.48
CA LEU A 216 -18.35 -30.36 6.90
C LEU A 216 -18.69 -31.59 6.06
N SER A 217 -18.17 -31.68 4.82
CA SER A 217 -18.41 -32.81 3.90
C SER A 217 -19.90 -33.17 3.78
N ILE A 218 -20.76 -32.18 3.51
CA ILE A 218 -22.23 -32.34 3.42
C ILE A 218 -22.57 -33.24 2.23
N PRO A 219 -23.49 -34.23 2.39
CA PRO A 219 -23.95 -35.07 1.28
C PRO A 219 -24.56 -34.26 0.14
N ALA A 220 -24.32 -34.68 -1.11
CA ALA A 220 -24.73 -33.89 -2.30
C ALA A 220 -26.24 -33.70 -2.45
N ASP A 221 -27.04 -34.67 -1.98
CA ASP A 221 -28.51 -34.60 -1.93
C ASP A 221 -29.00 -33.55 -0.94
N VAL A 222 -28.40 -33.49 0.26
CA VAL A 222 -28.69 -32.46 1.27
C VAL A 222 -28.26 -31.08 0.76
N MET A 223 -27.06 -30.99 0.16
CA MET A 223 -26.56 -29.71 -0.39
C MET A 223 -27.46 -29.16 -1.50
N SER A 224 -28.04 -30.07 -2.34
CA SER A 224 -28.96 -29.63 -3.39
C SER A 224 -30.26 -29.01 -2.84
N HIS A 225 -30.78 -29.52 -1.70
CA HIS A 225 -31.92 -28.92 -1.01
C HIS A 225 -31.57 -27.55 -0.40
N ILE A 226 -30.44 -27.47 0.28
CA ILE A 226 -29.95 -26.23 0.87
C ILE A 226 -29.75 -25.16 -0.20
N ASP A 227 -29.15 -25.52 -1.34
CA ASP A 227 -28.96 -24.59 -2.47
C ASP A 227 -30.29 -24.07 -3.03
N ALA A 228 -31.33 -24.89 -3.06
CA ALA A 228 -32.65 -24.45 -3.49
C ALA A 228 -33.26 -23.41 -2.54
N ASP A 229 -33.11 -23.59 -1.22
CA ASP A 229 -33.59 -22.63 -0.22
C ASP A 229 -32.79 -21.31 -0.28
N ILE A 230 -31.45 -21.39 -0.45
CA ILE A 230 -30.61 -20.21 -0.62
C ILE A 230 -31.00 -19.44 -1.89
N GLN A 231 -31.18 -20.14 -3.03
CA GLN A 231 -31.60 -19.52 -4.29
C GLN A 231 -32.99 -18.88 -4.19
N ALA A 232 -33.90 -19.45 -3.41
CA ALA A 232 -35.22 -18.86 -3.16
C ALA A 232 -35.07 -17.53 -2.41
N ALA A 233 -34.24 -17.47 -1.37
CA ALA A 233 -33.95 -16.25 -0.61
C ALA A 233 -33.23 -15.20 -1.48
N GLU A 234 -32.23 -15.59 -2.28
CA GLU A 234 -31.51 -14.72 -3.21
C GLU A 234 -32.47 -14.09 -4.24
N LYS A 235 -33.39 -14.88 -4.76
CA LYS A 235 -34.39 -14.40 -5.74
C LYS A 235 -35.40 -13.45 -5.10
N GLU A 236 -35.81 -13.70 -3.87
CA GLU A 236 -36.78 -12.85 -3.16
C GLU A 236 -36.17 -11.50 -2.77
N LEU A 237 -34.90 -11.48 -2.37
CA LEU A 237 -34.19 -10.29 -1.92
C LEU A 237 -33.36 -9.61 -3.01
N ASP A 238 -33.33 -10.17 -4.23
CA ASP A 238 -32.63 -9.65 -5.41
C ASP A 238 -31.13 -9.35 -5.17
N ASP A 239 -30.48 -10.21 -4.38
CA ASP A 239 -29.03 -10.07 -4.06
C ASP A 239 -28.41 -11.45 -3.82
N ASP A 240 -27.07 -11.54 -3.79
CA ASP A 240 -26.36 -12.79 -3.45
C ASP A 240 -26.33 -13.05 -1.93
N ALA A 241 -26.18 -14.32 -1.54
CA ALA A 241 -26.32 -14.78 -0.17
C ALA A 241 -25.35 -14.05 0.80
N GLU A 242 -24.10 -13.78 0.40
CA GLU A 242 -23.11 -13.06 1.23
C GLU A 242 -23.55 -11.61 1.45
N SER A 243 -24.00 -10.94 0.37
CA SER A 243 -24.49 -9.55 0.43
C SER A 243 -25.75 -9.45 1.28
N ILE A 244 -26.68 -10.41 1.17
CA ILE A 244 -27.91 -10.46 1.98
C ILE A 244 -27.54 -10.48 3.47
N ILE A 245 -26.73 -11.44 3.92
CA ILE A 245 -26.33 -11.55 5.34
C ILE A 245 -25.62 -10.29 5.82
N THR A 246 -24.77 -9.71 4.97
CA THR A 246 -24.05 -8.46 5.28
C THR A 246 -25.02 -7.31 5.47
N ASN A 247 -25.96 -7.15 4.55
CA ASN A 247 -26.98 -6.08 4.60
C ASN A 247 -27.88 -6.23 5.82
N GLU A 248 -28.36 -7.43 6.11
CA GLU A 248 -29.18 -7.74 7.28
C GLU A 248 -28.49 -7.37 8.60
N ARG A 249 -27.20 -7.69 8.72
CA ARG A 249 -26.40 -7.26 9.89
C ARG A 249 -26.30 -5.73 10.01
N TYR A 250 -26.11 -5.03 8.90
CA TYR A 250 -26.07 -3.55 8.91
C TYR A 250 -27.43 -2.93 9.25
N VAL A 251 -28.53 -3.50 8.78
CA VAL A 251 -29.88 -3.06 9.14
C VAL A 251 -30.10 -3.21 10.63
N TYR A 252 -29.77 -4.37 11.21
CA TYR A 252 -29.88 -4.61 12.65
C TYR A 252 -29.01 -3.63 13.45
N ILE A 253 -27.75 -3.41 13.05
CA ILE A 253 -26.85 -2.48 13.72
C ILE A 253 -27.38 -1.04 13.66
N ALA A 254 -27.93 -0.62 12.51
CA ALA A 254 -28.49 0.72 12.36
C ALA A 254 -29.70 0.94 13.29
N GLU A 255 -30.57 -0.05 13.46
CA GLU A 255 -31.68 -0.01 14.40
C GLU A 255 -31.19 0.06 15.85
N LEU A 256 -30.20 -0.76 16.20
CA LEU A 256 -29.58 -0.81 17.51
C LEU A 256 -28.95 0.54 17.88
N ILE A 257 -28.20 1.14 16.98
CA ILE A 257 -27.57 2.45 17.18
C ILE A 257 -28.64 3.55 17.36
N LYS A 258 -29.68 3.50 16.55
CA LYS A 258 -30.76 4.48 16.64
C LYS A 258 -31.44 4.48 18.02
N SER A 259 -31.55 3.32 18.67
CA SER A 259 -32.13 3.19 20.01
C SER A 259 -31.14 3.55 21.13
N CYS A 260 -29.86 3.17 21.00
CA CYS A 260 -28.88 3.19 22.09
C CYS A 260 -27.90 4.38 22.04
N TYR A 261 -27.74 5.07 20.90
CA TYR A 261 -26.74 6.10 20.73
C TYR A 261 -27.34 7.46 20.37
N LYS A 262 -27.04 8.48 21.18
CA LYS A 262 -27.45 9.86 20.94
C LYS A 262 -26.23 10.73 20.68
N LYS A 263 -26.01 11.12 19.42
CA LYS A 263 -25.02 12.13 19.04
C LYS A 263 -25.49 13.51 19.49
N HIS A 264 -24.61 14.25 20.16
CA HIS A 264 -24.89 15.64 20.60
C HIS A 264 -25.09 16.56 19.37
N ASN A 265 -24.30 16.37 18.32
CA ASN A 265 -24.39 17.10 17.06
C ASN A 265 -25.16 16.31 15.98
N GLN A 266 -26.44 16.03 16.22
CA GLN A 266 -27.31 15.47 15.16
C GLN A 266 -27.50 16.52 14.05
N GLY A 267 -26.85 16.27 12.91
CA GLY A 267 -27.02 17.07 11.69
C GLY A 267 -25.77 17.77 11.16
N GLN A 268 -24.68 17.82 11.90
CA GLN A 268 -23.39 18.22 11.33
C GLN A 268 -22.61 16.97 10.90
N LEU A 269 -22.61 16.69 9.61
CA LEU A 269 -21.68 15.72 9.03
C LEU A 269 -20.25 16.13 9.40
N SER A 270 -19.46 15.22 9.93
CA SER A 270 -18.04 15.47 10.17
C SER A 270 -17.38 15.86 8.83
N ALA A 271 -16.22 16.52 8.87
CA ALA A 271 -15.48 16.82 7.65
C ALA A 271 -15.19 15.51 6.85
N SER A 272 -14.92 14.42 7.55
CA SER A 272 -14.72 13.08 6.96
C SER A 272 -15.98 12.58 6.25
N ASP A 273 -17.16 12.66 6.90
CA ASP A 273 -18.43 12.20 6.31
C ASP A 273 -18.81 13.00 5.06
N LYS A 274 -18.49 14.31 5.05
CA LYS A 274 -18.71 15.17 3.87
C LYS A 274 -17.81 14.76 2.71
N ILE A 275 -16.53 14.50 3.00
CA ILE A 275 -15.56 14.01 2.01
C ILE A 275 -16.01 12.64 1.50
N ASP A 276 -16.38 11.73 2.39
CA ASP A 276 -16.85 10.39 2.05
C ASP A 276 -18.04 10.42 1.12
N ARG A 277 -19.04 11.26 1.42
CA ARG A 277 -20.23 11.42 0.58
C ARG A 277 -19.91 11.90 -0.85
N ILE A 278 -18.84 12.68 -1.01
CA ILE A 278 -18.39 13.16 -2.33
C ILE A 278 -17.59 12.06 -3.04
N VAL A 279 -16.62 11.48 -2.34
CA VAL A 279 -15.68 10.49 -2.90
C VAL A 279 -16.35 9.16 -3.22
N THR A 280 -17.32 8.72 -2.42
CA THR A 280 -18.08 7.49 -2.67
C THR A 280 -19.31 7.71 -3.56
N ASN A 281 -19.53 8.93 -4.06
CA ASN A 281 -20.63 9.21 -4.97
C ASN A 281 -20.48 8.40 -6.26
N ARG A 282 -21.55 7.73 -6.67
CA ARG A 282 -21.58 6.83 -7.84
C ARG A 282 -21.09 7.46 -9.14
N TRP A 283 -21.34 8.76 -9.34
CA TRP A 283 -20.99 9.47 -10.58
C TRP A 283 -19.71 10.29 -10.44
N LEU A 284 -19.44 10.85 -9.24
CA LEU A 284 -18.27 11.69 -8.97
C LEU A 284 -17.06 10.87 -8.52
N GLY A 285 -17.25 9.69 -7.94
CA GLY A 285 -16.16 8.87 -7.41
C GLY A 285 -15.13 8.49 -8.47
N LEU A 286 -15.57 8.08 -9.67
CA LEU A 286 -14.69 7.70 -10.78
C LEU A 286 -13.88 8.88 -11.36
N PRO A 287 -14.46 10.04 -11.67
CA PRO A 287 -13.70 11.22 -12.08
C PRO A 287 -12.72 11.71 -11.00
N ILE A 288 -13.14 11.75 -9.73
CA ILE A 288 -12.26 12.14 -8.62
C ILE A 288 -11.08 11.18 -8.52
N PHE A 289 -11.35 9.87 -8.63
CA PHE A 289 -10.30 8.84 -8.64
C PHE A 289 -9.31 9.06 -9.78
N ALA A 290 -9.77 9.33 -11.01
CA ALA A 290 -8.92 9.60 -12.15
C ALA A 290 -8.01 10.83 -11.92
N VAL A 291 -8.55 11.90 -11.32
CA VAL A 291 -7.77 13.11 -10.98
C VAL A 291 -6.74 12.81 -9.88
N VAL A 292 -7.13 12.10 -8.83
CA VAL A 292 -6.21 11.75 -7.74
C VAL A 292 -5.06 10.89 -8.25
N MET A 293 -5.36 9.89 -9.08
CA MET A 293 -4.35 9.02 -9.67
C MET A 293 -3.44 9.78 -10.64
N TYR A 294 -4.01 10.65 -11.48
CA TYR A 294 -3.22 11.54 -12.33
C TYR A 294 -2.23 12.38 -11.51
N LEU A 295 -2.67 12.98 -10.41
CA LEU A 295 -1.79 13.76 -9.52
C LEU A 295 -0.69 12.90 -8.90
N VAL A 296 -1.03 11.67 -8.47
CA VAL A 296 -0.03 10.74 -7.91
C VAL A 296 1.04 10.40 -8.95
N TYR A 297 0.62 10.04 -10.16
CA TYR A 297 1.56 9.72 -11.23
C TYR A 297 2.35 10.95 -11.69
N TYR A 298 1.72 12.11 -11.79
CA TYR A 298 2.40 13.34 -12.15
C TYR A 298 3.51 13.68 -11.14
N ILE A 299 3.23 13.56 -9.84
CA ILE A 299 4.24 13.80 -8.80
C ILE A 299 5.35 12.74 -8.85
N ALA A 300 4.99 11.48 -9.05
CA ALA A 300 5.94 10.38 -9.00
C ALA A 300 6.78 10.24 -10.28
N MET A 301 6.22 10.58 -11.46
CA MET A 301 6.88 10.32 -12.75
C MET A 301 7.44 11.59 -13.41
N VAL A 302 6.80 12.76 -13.20
CA VAL A 302 7.15 13.98 -13.94
C VAL A 302 7.86 15.02 -13.08
N THR A 303 7.67 15.00 -11.76
CA THR A 303 8.25 16.04 -10.90
C THR A 303 9.24 15.46 -9.89
N VAL A 304 8.79 15.15 -8.68
CA VAL A 304 9.66 14.72 -7.57
C VAL A 304 10.38 13.40 -7.89
N GLY A 305 9.67 12.45 -8.51
CA GLY A 305 10.26 11.15 -8.83
C GLY A 305 11.30 11.23 -9.94
N SER A 306 11.04 12.00 -11.02
CA SER A 306 12.01 12.28 -12.09
C SER A 306 13.25 12.97 -11.52
N ALA A 307 13.12 14.11 -10.87
CA ALA A 307 14.26 14.82 -10.27
C ALA A 307 15.09 13.95 -9.30
N ALA A 308 14.46 13.04 -8.57
CA ALA A 308 15.17 12.12 -7.68
C ALA A 308 15.89 10.99 -8.45
N THR A 309 15.34 10.58 -9.60
CA THR A 309 15.94 9.58 -10.49
C THR A 309 17.11 10.17 -11.24
N ASP A 310 16.98 11.39 -11.78
CA ASP A 310 18.04 12.11 -12.47
C ASP A 310 19.23 12.33 -11.52
N TRP A 311 18.94 12.79 -10.28
CA TRP A 311 20.00 12.88 -9.26
C TRP A 311 20.65 11.51 -8.94
N ALA A 312 19.90 10.41 -8.96
CA ALA A 312 20.48 9.10 -8.69
C ALA A 312 21.30 8.57 -9.87
N ASN A 313 20.86 8.80 -11.11
CA ASN A 313 21.55 8.34 -12.30
C ASN A 313 22.81 9.18 -12.57
N ASP A 314 22.67 10.50 -12.62
CA ASP A 314 23.78 11.38 -13.03
C ASP A 314 24.72 11.67 -11.86
N GLY A 315 24.15 11.81 -10.65
CA GLY A 315 24.91 12.08 -9.44
C GLY A 315 25.49 10.84 -8.79
N LEU A 316 24.64 9.95 -8.27
CA LEU A 316 25.09 8.82 -7.46
C LEU A 316 25.76 7.72 -8.28
N PHE A 317 25.18 7.38 -9.43
CA PHE A 317 25.65 6.31 -10.34
C PHE A 317 26.30 6.83 -11.61
N GLY A 318 26.34 8.14 -11.82
CA GLY A 318 27.11 8.83 -12.86
C GLY A 318 28.37 9.48 -12.29
N ASP A 319 28.70 10.64 -12.79
CA ASP A 319 29.97 11.35 -12.49
C ASP A 319 30.01 11.96 -11.09
N GLY A 320 28.86 12.39 -10.58
CA GLY A 320 28.76 13.00 -9.25
C GLY A 320 27.79 14.18 -9.21
N TRP A 321 27.81 14.92 -8.10
CA TRP A 321 26.93 16.09 -7.92
C TRP A 321 27.54 17.16 -7.02
N HIS A 322 27.13 18.41 -7.21
CA HIS A 322 27.45 19.48 -6.29
C HIS A 322 26.59 19.41 -5.03
N LEU A 323 27.21 19.44 -3.86
CA LEU A 323 26.52 19.35 -2.56
C LEU A 323 25.55 20.53 -2.39
N PHE A 324 24.27 20.23 -2.19
CA PHE A 324 23.16 21.19 -2.14
C PHE A 324 22.97 22.04 -3.41
N GLY A 325 23.48 21.61 -4.56
CA GLY A 325 23.38 22.33 -5.84
C GLY A 325 24.21 23.61 -5.90
N MET A 326 25.15 23.81 -4.97
CA MET A 326 26.02 24.97 -4.96
C MET A 326 27.10 24.82 -6.02
N GLY A 327 27.10 25.73 -7.02
CA GLY A 327 28.01 25.69 -8.14
C GLY A 327 27.48 25.00 -9.40
N THR A 328 26.37 24.27 -9.32
CA THR A 328 25.82 23.54 -10.48
C THR A 328 25.54 24.42 -11.66
N SER A 329 24.87 25.58 -11.50
CA SER A 329 24.54 26.46 -12.61
C SER A 329 25.77 27.09 -13.27
N GLU A 330 26.81 27.38 -12.48
CA GLU A 330 28.06 27.94 -12.98
C GLU A 330 28.87 26.88 -13.74
N TYR A 331 28.94 25.68 -13.21
CA TYR A 331 29.55 24.53 -13.88
C TYR A 331 28.81 24.18 -15.19
N THR A 332 27.48 24.09 -15.17
CA THR A 332 26.68 23.74 -16.36
C THR A 332 26.91 24.75 -17.47
N GLU A 333 26.90 26.06 -17.18
CA GLU A 333 27.17 27.10 -18.19
C GLU A 333 28.56 26.93 -18.84
N VAL A 334 29.59 26.60 -18.06
CA VAL A 334 30.94 26.41 -18.59
C VAL A 334 31.06 25.08 -19.37
N ALA A 335 30.45 24.03 -18.87
CA ALA A 335 30.45 22.72 -19.54
C ALA A 335 29.68 22.76 -20.87
N ASP A 336 28.51 23.41 -20.92
CA ASP A 336 27.72 23.59 -22.13
C ASP A 336 28.52 24.39 -23.20
N ASN A 337 29.23 25.43 -22.77
CA ASN A 337 30.09 26.21 -23.68
C ASN A 337 31.28 25.39 -24.20
N TYR A 338 31.88 24.55 -23.35
CA TYR A 338 32.96 23.65 -23.74
C TYR A 338 32.48 22.59 -24.74
N THR A 339 31.34 21.97 -24.49
CA THR A 339 30.72 20.98 -25.38
C THR A 339 30.38 21.61 -26.73
N ALA A 340 29.69 22.76 -26.73
CA ALA A 340 29.36 23.45 -27.97
C ALA A 340 30.62 23.87 -28.76
N ALA A 341 31.70 24.26 -28.07
CA ALA A 341 32.97 24.59 -28.73
C ALA A 341 33.62 23.31 -29.33
N SER A 342 33.62 22.21 -28.61
CA SER A 342 34.18 20.93 -29.07
C SER A 342 33.43 20.39 -30.29
N GLU A 343 32.11 20.41 -30.28
CA GLU A 343 31.25 20.07 -31.40
C GLU A 343 31.48 20.96 -32.63
N ALA A 344 31.56 22.28 -32.39
CA ALA A 344 31.84 23.22 -33.48
C ALA A 344 33.21 22.99 -34.13
N ILE A 345 34.22 22.65 -33.32
CA ILE A 345 35.55 22.30 -33.85
C ILE A 345 35.52 20.99 -34.62
N SER A 346 34.87 19.97 -34.10
CA SER A 346 34.81 18.64 -34.72
C SER A 346 34.22 18.64 -36.14
N ALA A 347 33.42 19.66 -36.47
CA ALA A 347 32.82 19.85 -37.79
C ALA A 347 33.82 20.19 -38.89
N TYR A 348 34.94 20.76 -38.55
CA TYR A 348 35.93 21.28 -39.53
C TYR A 348 37.37 20.86 -39.22
N TYR A 349 37.66 20.41 -38.01
CA TYR A 349 39.00 20.00 -37.58
C TYR A 349 38.89 18.81 -36.62
N GLU A 350 39.70 17.77 -36.85
CA GLU A 350 39.78 16.59 -35.97
C GLU A 350 40.74 16.95 -34.81
N LEU A 351 40.15 17.20 -33.64
CA LEU A 351 40.87 17.53 -32.42
C LEU A 351 40.98 16.28 -31.54
N ASP A 352 42.22 15.85 -31.26
CA ASP A 352 42.50 14.74 -30.33
C ASP A 352 43.36 15.30 -29.18
N THR A 353 42.68 15.61 -28.06
CA THR A 353 43.31 16.14 -26.84
C THR A 353 43.96 15.08 -25.98
N GLU A 354 43.63 13.78 -26.23
CA GLU A 354 44.17 12.63 -25.49
C GLU A 354 45.45 12.04 -26.07
N ALA A 355 45.89 12.55 -27.23
CA ALA A 355 47.10 12.06 -27.86
C ALA A 355 48.37 12.34 -27.03
N ASP A 356 49.24 11.36 -26.88
CA ASP A 356 50.49 11.47 -26.09
C ASP A 356 51.41 12.63 -26.52
N ASP A 357 51.26 13.15 -27.74
CA ASP A 357 52.02 14.23 -28.32
C ASP A 357 51.19 15.51 -28.59
N PHE A 358 50.04 15.65 -27.92
CA PHE A 358 49.18 16.82 -28.06
C PHE A 358 49.92 18.14 -27.68
N ASP A 359 49.99 19.07 -28.64
CA ASP A 359 50.55 20.41 -28.45
C ASP A 359 49.44 21.46 -28.62
N PRO A 360 48.98 22.12 -27.54
CA PRO A 360 47.90 23.10 -27.60
C PRO A 360 48.20 24.28 -28.54
N ASP A 361 49.44 24.76 -28.59
CA ASP A 361 49.81 25.87 -29.44
C ASP A 361 49.81 25.49 -30.93
N ALA A 362 50.24 24.29 -31.25
CA ALA A 362 50.18 23.77 -32.62
C ALA A 362 48.73 23.52 -33.05
N ALA A 363 47.92 22.88 -32.20
CA ALA A 363 46.50 22.65 -32.47
C ALA A 363 45.73 23.95 -32.73
N LEU A 364 45.95 24.99 -31.91
CA LEU A 364 45.34 26.30 -32.08
C LEU A 364 45.79 26.99 -33.39
N ALA A 365 47.04 26.85 -33.77
CA ALA A 365 47.55 27.40 -35.01
C ALA A 365 46.93 26.70 -36.24
N ASP A 366 46.79 25.39 -36.17
CA ASP A 366 46.18 24.59 -37.24
C ASP A 366 44.66 24.87 -37.36
N MET A 367 43.92 24.97 -36.24
CA MET A 367 42.52 25.39 -36.22
C MET A 367 42.30 26.76 -36.82
N LYS A 368 43.17 27.75 -36.53
CA LYS A 368 43.14 29.09 -37.14
C LYS A 368 43.47 29.08 -38.65
N ALA A 369 44.15 28.04 -39.13
CA ALA A 369 44.54 27.93 -40.54
C ALA A 369 43.49 27.19 -41.39
N VAL A 370 42.45 26.60 -40.78
CA VAL A 370 41.37 25.89 -41.48
C VAL A 370 40.66 26.85 -42.44
N GLN A 371 40.52 26.44 -43.69
CA GLN A 371 39.72 27.15 -44.70
C GLN A 371 38.54 26.24 -45.08
N PRO A 372 37.32 26.67 -44.78
CA PRO A 372 36.16 25.82 -45.03
C PRO A 372 35.79 25.77 -46.50
N ASP A 373 35.33 24.63 -46.94
CA ASP A 373 34.76 24.44 -48.28
C ASP A 373 33.31 24.97 -48.38
N SER A 374 32.63 25.15 -47.23
CA SER A 374 31.25 25.64 -47.11
C SER A 374 31.08 26.51 -45.87
N ALA A 375 30.09 27.45 -45.91
CA ALA A 375 29.78 28.31 -44.78
C ALA A 375 29.11 27.56 -43.59
N SER A 376 28.56 26.38 -43.82
CA SER A 376 28.03 25.49 -42.80
C SER A 376 28.23 24.03 -43.18
N THR A 377 28.31 23.16 -42.19
CA THR A 377 28.37 21.73 -42.36
C THR A 377 27.45 21.05 -41.32
N THR A 378 27.15 19.78 -41.50
CA THR A 378 26.30 19.02 -40.57
C THR A 378 27.13 17.92 -39.94
N ILE A 379 26.99 17.77 -38.65
CA ILE A 379 27.57 16.67 -37.83
C ILE A 379 26.46 15.86 -37.17
N GLU A 380 26.73 14.60 -36.89
CA GLU A 380 25.86 13.79 -36.06
C GLU A 380 26.28 13.94 -34.59
N VAL A 381 25.37 14.43 -33.75
CA VAL A 381 25.57 14.59 -32.31
C VAL A 381 24.62 13.65 -31.59
N GLU A 382 25.12 12.92 -30.62
CA GLU A 382 24.30 12.05 -29.78
C GLU A 382 23.60 12.90 -28.72
N ASP A 383 22.28 12.78 -28.65
CA ASP A 383 21.47 13.40 -27.61
C ASP A 383 21.62 12.60 -26.31
N GLU A 384 22.11 13.24 -25.27
CA GLU A 384 22.42 12.59 -23.98
C GLU A 384 21.20 11.96 -23.30
N GLU A 385 19.97 12.51 -23.51
CA GLU A 385 18.76 12.00 -22.88
C GLU A 385 18.15 10.82 -23.66
N THR A 386 18.16 10.89 -24.98
CA THR A 386 17.47 9.94 -25.84
C THR A 386 18.38 8.90 -26.49
N LEU A 387 19.72 9.10 -26.43
CA LEU A 387 20.74 8.34 -27.15
C LEU A 387 20.49 8.32 -28.67
N ALA A 388 19.77 9.29 -29.18
CA ALA A 388 19.47 9.43 -30.60
C ALA A 388 20.54 10.27 -31.28
N MET A 389 21.02 9.80 -32.44
CA MET A 389 21.91 10.61 -33.26
C MET A 389 21.09 11.68 -33.99
N ASN A 390 21.38 12.94 -33.71
CA ASN A 390 20.72 14.08 -34.31
C ASN A 390 21.67 14.81 -35.27
N ASP A 391 21.16 15.21 -36.42
CA ASP A 391 21.89 16.02 -37.38
C ASP A 391 21.92 17.48 -36.92
N MET A 392 23.08 17.96 -36.47
CA MET A 392 23.29 19.36 -36.03
C MET A 392 24.09 20.14 -37.04
N THR A 393 23.66 21.37 -37.33
CA THR A 393 24.32 22.26 -38.26
C THR A 393 25.33 23.15 -37.53
N VAL A 394 26.58 23.20 -38.01
CA VAL A 394 27.65 24.07 -37.53
C VAL A 394 27.94 25.10 -38.57
N TYR A 395 27.93 26.37 -38.17
CA TYR A 395 28.32 27.51 -38.99
C TYR A 395 29.78 27.87 -38.76
N TYR A 396 30.50 28.23 -39.86
CA TYR A 396 31.92 28.57 -39.76
C TYR A 396 32.16 29.97 -39.15
N ASP A 397 31.54 31.02 -39.70
CA ASP A 397 31.79 32.39 -39.26
C ASP A 397 30.88 32.82 -38.10
N ALA A 398 29.57 32.84 -38.34
CA ALA A 398 28.58 33.28 -37.36
C ALA A 398 27.24 32.55 -37.58
N ILE A 399 26.53 32.30 -36.51
CA ILE A 399 25.20 31.69 -36.56
C ILE A 399 24.20 32.75 -37.05
N PRO A 400 23.44 32.49 -38.13
CA PRO A 400 22.39 33.41 -38.59
C PRO A 400 21.30 33.59 -37.53
N ALA A 401 20.75 34.81 -37.44
CA ALA A 401 19.70 35.13 -36.46
C ALA A 401 18.37 34.38 -36.69
N ASP A 402 18.21 33.77 -37.83
CA ASP A 402 17.06 32.91 -38.23
C ASP A 402 17.38 31.42 -38.24
N ALA A 403 18.54 31.02 -37.73
CA ALA A 403 18.89 29.60 -37.54
C ALA A 403 17.99 28.97 -36.49
N ASP A 404 17.64 27.70 -36.72
CA ASP A 404 16.85 26.93 -35.80
C ASP A 404 17.73 26.42 -34.63
N GLU A 405 17.44 26.89 -33.42
CA GLU A 405 18.21 26.54 -32.22
C GLU A 405 18.20 25.01 -31.93
N GLU A 406 17.13 24.28 -32.30
CA GLU A 406 17.01 22.82 -32.05
C GLU A 406 17.90 21.98 -32.98
N THR A 407 18.34 22.55 -34.10
CA THR A 407 19.15 21.86 -35.13
C THR A 407 20.48 22.53 -35.40
N THR A 408 20.90 23.47 -34.57
CA THR A 408 22.16 24.23 -34.74
C THR A 408 22.99 24.13 -33.47
N VAL A 409 24.27 23.82 -33.61
CA VAL A 409 25.23 23.88 -32.50
C VAL A 409 25.31 25.31 -31.97
N GLY A 410 25.26 25.50 -30.67
CA GLY A 410 25.16 26.79 -30.00
C GLY A 410 26.37 27.75 -30.22
N MET A 411 27.42 27.31 -30.91
CA MET A 411 28.64 28.09 -31.16
C MET A 411 29.10 27.94 -32.63
N SER A 412 29.62 29.03 -33.22
CA SER A 412 30.25 28.96 -34.52
C SER A 412 31.68 28.44 -34.41
N TYR A 413 32.24 27.92 -35.51
CA TYR A 413 33.64 27.44 -35.52
C TYR A 413 34.64 28.52 -35.08
N LEU A 414 34.53 29.77 -35.57
CA LEU A 414 35.44 30.83 -35.19
C LEU A 414 35.29 31.28 -33.74
N ASP A 415 34.06 31.25 -33.22
CA ASP A 415 33.82 31.52 -31.80
C ASP A 415 34.40 30.39 -30.93
N ALA A 416 34.30 29.13 -31.37
CA ALA A 416 34.90 27.99 -30.71
C ALA A 416 36.43 28.03 -30.68
N VAL A 417 37.07 28.43 -31.78
CA VAL A 417 38.53 28.68 -31.83
C VAL A 417 38.92 29.76 -30.82
N THR A 418 38.12 30.84 -30.73
CA THR A 418 38.36 31.91 -29.75
C THR A 418 38.16 31.43 -28.33
N TYR A 419 37.15 30.60 -28.09
CA TYR A 419 36.89 30.00 -26.80
C TYR A 419 38.08 29.14 -26.31
N PHE A 420 38.64 28.27 -27.14
CA PHE A 420 39.82 27.46 -26.80
C PHE A 420 41.10 28.31 -26.64
N GLU A 421 41.23 29.42 -27.37
CA GLU A 421 42.34 30.36 -27.16
C GLU A 421 42.30 31.05 -25.81
N GLU A 422 41.10 31.35 -25.29
CA GLU A 422 40.89 32.03 -24.02
C GLU A 422 40.88 31.09 -22.81
N ASN A 423 40.29 29.92 -22.96
CA ASN A 423 39.99 28.99 -21.82
C ASN A 423 40.92 27.76 -21.80
N GLY A 424 41.62 27.45 -22.88
CA GLY A 424 42.42 26.23 -23.02
C GLY A 424 41.59 25.03 -23.50
N PHE A 425 42.22 23.87 -23.56
CA PHE A 425 41.62 22.60 -24.09
C PHE A 425 41.19 21.63 -22.98
N ASP A 426 41.48 21.95 -21.73
CA ASP A 426 41.14 21.09 -20.62
C ASP A 426 39.60 21.11 -20.38
N GLU A 427 39.03 19.94 -20.22
CA GLU A 427 37.62 19.81 -19.85
C GLU A 427 37.37 20.42 -18.46
N PRO A 428 36.29 21.19 -18.28
CA PRO A 428 36.01 21.84 -17.01
C PRO A 428 35.84 20.82 -15.87
N ASP A 429 36.65 20.93 -14.81
CA ASP A 429 36.53 20.06 -13.62
C ASP A 429 35.37 20.55 -12.73
N PRO A 430 34.33 19.74 -12.50
CA PRO A 430 33.23 20.14 -11.64
C PRO A 430 33.66 20.49 -10.21
N ALA A 431 34.81 20.01 -9.75
CA ALA A 431 35.33 20.30 -8.40
C ALA A 431 35.78 21.77 -8.23
N ASP A 432 36.05 22.49 -9.32
CA ASP A 432 36.48 23.90 -9.27
C ASP A 432 35.31 24.88 -9.00
N TYR A 433 34.07 24.42 -9.20
CA TYR A 433 32.85 25.25 -9.11
C TYR A 433 32.06 25.08 -7.83
N GLY A 434 32.54 24.24 -6.86
CA GLY A 434 31.85 24.05 -5.59
C GLY A 434 32.29 22.82 -4.82
N VAL A 435 31.46 22.35 -3.90
CA VAL A 435 31.76 21.12 -3.19
C VAL A 435 31.24 19.94 -4.01
N TRP A 436 32.13 19.38 -4.80
CA TRP A 436 31.82 18.22 -5.63
C TRP A 436 31.86 16.92 -4.83
N VAL A 437 30.85 16.08 -5.03
CA VAL A 437 30.79 14.71 -4.48
C VAL A 437 30.82 13.76 -5.66
N PRO A 438 31.93 13.05 -5.89
CA PRO A 438 32.05 12.13 -7.01
C PRO A 438 31.09 10.95 -6.87
N GLY A 439 30.57 10.48 -7.97
CA GLY A 439 29.69 9.33 -8.05
C GLY A 439 30.39 8.03 -7.67
N VAL A 440 29.58 6.98 -7.47
CA VAL A 440 30.08 5.64 -7.10
C VAL A 440 31.01 5.06 -8.18
N PRO A 441 30.73 5.18 -9.49
CA PRO A 441 31.63 4.73 -10.54
C PRO A 441 32.99 5.40 -10.48
N VAL A 442 33.06 6.71 -10.32
CA VAL A 442 34.29 7.50 -10.23
C VAL A 442 35.11 7.08 -9.00
N LEU A 443 34.46 6.91 -7.83
CA LEU A 443 35.15 6.44 -6.61
C LEU A 443 35.76 5.05 -6.78
N ILE A 444 35.04 4.13 -7.46
CA ILE A 444 35.51 2.78 -7.73
C ILE A 444 36.63 2.81 -8.76
N GLY A 445 36.49 3.61 -9.84
CA GLY A 445 37.53 3.80 -10.86
C GLY A 445 38.84 4.26 -10.28
N ASN A 446 38.82 5.34 -9.50
CA ASN A 446 39.99 5.88 -8.81
C ASN A 446 40.64 4.84 -7.86
N ALA A 447 39.83 4.02 -7.19
CA ALA A 447 40.36 2.95 -6.32
C ALA A 447 41.01 1.81 -7.11
N LEU A 448 40.48 1.45 -8.27
CA LEU A 448 41.03 0.42 -9.16
C LEU A 448 42.34 0.89 -9.81
N GLU A 449 42.40 2.13 -10.27
CA GLU A 449 43.62 2.75 -10.80
C GLU A 449 44.72 2.82 -9.73
N ALA A 450 44.41 3.26 -8.52
CA ALA A 450 45.34 3.27 -7.40
C ALA A 450 45.86 1.88 -7.03
N ALA A 451 45.05 0.83 -7.27
CA ALA A 451 45.42 -0.57 -7.06
C ALA A 451 46.23 -1.16 -8.24
N GLY A 452 46.37 -0.45 -9.37
CA GLY A 452 47.05 -0.92 -10.57
C GLY A 452 46.28 -2.04 -11.27
N ALA A 453 44.96 -1.97 -11.29
CA ALA A 453 44.10 -2.98 -11.94
C ALA A 453 44.33 -2.98 -13.45
N ALA A 454 44.22 -4.15 -14.07
CA ALA A 454 44.34 -4.25 -15.54
C ALA A 454 43.07 -3.73 -16.22
N ASP A 455 43.16 -3.14 -17.42
CA ASP A 455 42.07 -2.50 -18.17
C ASP A 455 40.84 -3.39 -18.32
N TRP A 456 41.02 -4.68 -18.63
CA TRP A 456 39.90 -5.61 -18.75
C TRP A 456 39.12 -5.81 -17.43
N LEU A 457 39.80 -5.66 -16.28
CA LEU A 457 39.18 -5.76 -14.95
C LEU A 457 38.43 -4.48 -14.60
N ASN A 458 38.99 -3.32 -15.00
CA ASN A 458 38.31 -2.02 -14.88
C ASN A 458 37.00 -2.03 -15.67
N GLY A 459 37.02 -2.40 -16.96
CA GLY A 459 35.83 -2.51 -17.77
C GLY A 459 34.80 -3.53 -17.21
N LEU A 460 35.26 -4.70 -16.72
CA LEU A 460 34.32 -5.65 -16.12
C LEU A 460 33.63 -5.09 -14.87
N ILE A 461 34.36 -4.36 -14.04
CA ILE A 461 33.81 -3.83 -12.78
C ILE A 461 32.95 -2.59 -13.05
N LEU A 462 33.46 -1.61 -13.81
CA LEU A 462 32.76 -0.34 -14.05
C LEU A 462 31.61 -0.53 -15.04
N ASP A 463 31.89 -1.01 -16.26
CA ASP A 463 30.87 -1.10 -17.31
C ASP A 463 29.94 -2.30 -17.14
N GLY A 464 30.45 -3.40 -16.54
CA GLY A 464 29.63 -4.59 -16.32
C GLY A 464 28.84 -4.55 -15.01
N ILE A 465 29.52 -4.41 -13.87
CA ILE A 465 28.88 -4.55 -12.55
C ILE A 465 28.30 -3.23 -12.09
N VAL A 466 29.08 -2.16 -12.08
CA VAL A 466 28.66 -0.88 -11.48
C VAL A 466 27.58 -0.23 -12.35
N ALA A 467 27.79 -0.16 -13.66
CA ALA A 467 26.79 0.37 -14.59
C ALA A 467 25.50 -0.47 -14.58
N GLY A 468 25.61 -1.81 -14.59
CA GLY A 468 24.44 -2.70 -14.51
C GLY A 468 23.64 -2.59 -13.21
N VAL A 469 24.33 -2.42 -12.07
CA VAL A 469 23.69 -2.18 -10.77
C VAL A 469 23.11 -0.75 -10.71
N GLY A 470 23.84 0.24 -11.24
CA GLY A 470 23.41 1.64 -11.32
C GLY A 470 22.11 1.78 -12.11
N ALA A 471 22.02 1.18 -13.29
CA ALA A 471 20.82 1.22 -14.13
C ALA A 471 19.57 0.67 -13.41
N VAL A 472 19.72 -0.36 -12.55
CA VAL A 472 18.60 -0.90 -11.77
C VAL A 472 18.28 -0.01 -10.57
N LEU A 473 19.28 0.49 -9.85
CA LEU A 473 19.10 1.30 -8.65
C LEU A 473 18.66 2.74 -8.98
N GLY A 474 18.95 3.22 -10.17
CA GLY A 474 18.52 4.53 -10.66
C GLY A 474 17.00 4.70 -10.68
N PHE A 475 16.23 3.62 -10.92
CA PHE A 475 14.76 3.66 -10.87
C PHE A 475 14.17 3.61 -9.46
N VAL A 476 14.97 3.25 -8.45
CA VAL A 476 14.47 3.08 -7.07
C VAL A 476 13.88 4.36 -6.49
N PRO A 477 14.45 5.57 -6.65
CA PRO A 477 13.87 6.80 -6.11
C PRO A 477 12.47 7.07 -6.63
N GLN A 478 12.24 6.96 -7.92
CA GLN A 478 10.93 7.15 -8.56
C GLN A 478 9.89 6.17 -8.02
N MET A 479 10.26 4.88 -7.93
CA MET A 479 9.40 3.85 -7.36
C MET A 479 9.09 4.10 -5.89
N LEU A 480 10.06 4.57 -5.12
CA LEU A 480 9.88 4.89 -3.70
C LEU A 480 8.86 6.02 -3.51
N VAL A 481 8.94 7.09 -4.31
CA VAL A 481 7.97 8.20 -4.29
C VAL A 481 6.57 7.67 -4.63
N LEU A 482 6.43 6.86 -5.68
CA LEU A 482 5.15 6.26 -6.07
C LEU A 482 4.55 5.42 -4.94
N PHE A 483 5.34 4.51 -4.34
CA PHE A 483 4.84 3.66 -3.26
C PHE A 483 4.51 4.44 -2.00
N LEU A 484 5.25 5.50 -1.69
CA LEU A 484 4.94 6.37 -0.56
C LEU A 484 3.60 7.08 -0.76
N MET A 485 3.33 7.57 -1.97
CA MET A 485 2.04 8.20 -2.31
C MET A 485 0.88 7.19 -2.26
N LEU A 486 1.07 5.97 -2.79
CA LEU A 486 0.06 4.91 -2.71
C LEU A 486 -0.18 4.46 -1.27
N ALA A 487 0.86 4.29 -0.45
CA ALA A 487 0.73 3.96 0.96
C ALA A 487 -0.01 5.06 1.75
N PHE A 488 0.20 6.33 1.40
CA PHE A 488 -0.56 7.44 1.97
C PHE A 488 -2.06 7.35 1.63
N LEU A 489 -2.40 7.05 0.36
CA LEU A 489 -3.80 6.86 -0.06
C LEU A 489 -4.45 5.64 0.63
N GLU A 490 -3.69 4.59 0.87
CA GLU A 490 -4.14 3.42 1.62
C GLU A 490 -4.36 3.76 3.10
N ALA A 491 -3.39 4.42 3.74
CA ALA A 491 -3.46 4.80 5.15
C ALA A 491 -4.63 5.74 5.47
N CYS A 492 -4.98 6.67 4.56
CA CYS A 492 -6.17 7.51 4.72
C CYS A 492 -7.49 6.78 4.39
N GLY A 493 -7.43 5.50 4.00
CA GLY A 493 -8.58 4.66 3.68
C GLY A 493 -9.27 5.01 2.35
N TYR A 494 -8.62 5.80 1.49
CA TYR A 494 -9.17 6.18 0.18
C TYR A 494 -9.30 4.97 -0.75
N MET A 495 -8.31 4.08 -0.74
CA MET A 495 -8.28 2.88 -1.58
C MET A 495 -9.45 1.94 -1.30
N ALA A 496 -9.79 1.72 -0.03
CA ALA A 496 -10.93 0.88 0.36
C ALA A 496 -12.27 1.46 -0.14
N ARG A 497 -12.43 2.78 -0.09
CA ARG A 497 -13.64 3.48 -0.57
C ARG A 497 -13.82 3.35 -2.08
N ILE A 498 -12.75 3.52 -2.83
CA ILE A 498 -12.78 3.36 -4.29
C ILE A 498 -12.97 1.90 -4.70
N ALA A 499 -12.36 0.95 -4.01
CA ALA A 499 -12.58 -0.47 -4.25
C ALA A 499 -14.08 -0.83 -4.15
N PHE A 500 -14.79 -0.29 -3.16
CA PHE A 500 -16.23 -0.46 -3.01
C PHE A 500 -17.03 0.11 -4.18
N VAL A 501 -16.68 1.32 -4.67
CA VAL A 501 -17.36 1.95 -5.84
C VAL A 501 -17.13 1.12 -7.11
N LEU A 502 -15.92 0.58 -7.28
CA LEU A 502 -15.52 -0.17 -8.47
C LEU A 502 -15.94 -1.64 -8.43
N ASP A 503 -16.21 -2.20 -7.25
CA ASP A 503 -16.61 -3.61 -7.08
C ASP A 503 -17.78 -3.98 -8.02
N ARG A 504 -18.78 -3.11 -8.12
CA ARG A 504 -19.92 -3.30 -9.03
C ARG A 504 -19.52 -3.38 -10.52
N ILE A 505 -18.45 -2.68 -10.92
CA ILE A 505 -17.94 -2.70 -12.29
C ILE A 505 -17.17 -3.99 -12.52
N PHE A 506 -16.29 -4.36 -11.58
CA PHE A 506 -15.45 -5.56 -11.69
C PHE A 506 -16.26 -6.85 -11.63
N ARG A 507 -17.32 -6.91 -10.83
CA ARG A 507 -18.25 -8.06 -10.80
C ARG A 507 -18.91 -8.34 -12.16
N LYS A 508 -19.15 -7.32 -12.99
CA LYS A 508 -19.66 -7.53 -14.36
C LYS A 508 -18.68 -8.27 -15.27
N PHE A 509 -17.40 -8.20 -14.95
CA PHE A 509 -16.32 -8.91 -15.65
C PHE A 509 -15.94 -10.23 -14.96
N GLY A 510 -16.68 -10.63 -13.92
CA GLY A 510 -16.40 -11.84 -13.14
C GLY A 510 -15.17 -11.74 -12.24
N LEU A 511 -14.78 -10.51 -11.86
CA LEU A 511 -13.69 -10.22 -10.95
C LEU A 511 -14.23 -9.62 -9.65
N SER A 512 -13.62 -9.94 -8.53
CA SER A 512 -13.93 -9.28 -7.26
C SER A 512 -13.38 -7.84 -7.25
N GLY A 513 -14.01 -6.94 -6.50
CA GLY A 513 -13.51 -5.56 -6.33
C GLY A 513 -12.10 -5.47 -5.72
N LYS A 514 -11.66 -6.53 -5.05
CA LYS A 514 -10.30 -6.68 -4.53
C LYS A 514 -9.24 -6.75 -5.64
N SER A 515 -9.59 -7.23 -6.83
CA SER A 515 -8.70 -7.29 -8.00
C SER A 515 -8.24 -5.92 -8.47
N PHE A 516 -9.01 -4.88 -8.15
CA PHE A 516 -8.69 -3.51 -8.54
C PHE A 516 -7.38 -2.99 -7.92
N ILE A 517 -7.14 -3.24 -6.63
CA ILE A 517 -5.95 -2.75 -5.93
C ILE A 517 -4.65 -3.29 -6.56
N PRO A 518 -4.49 -4.62 -6.76
CA PRO A 518 -3.35 -5.16 -7.49
C PRO A 518 -3.17 -4.61 -8.91
N MET A 519 -4.26 -4.44 -9.66
CA MET A 519 -4.20 -3.86 -11.00
C MET A 519 -3.73 -2.41 -10.98
N LEU A 520 -4.21 -1.63 -10.01
CA LEU A 520 -3.80 -0.24 -9.84
C LEU A 520 -2.31 -0.14 -9.48
N ILE A 521 -1.84 -0.93 -8.52
CA ILE A 521 -0.41 -0.99 -8.17
C ILE A 521 0.41 -1.41 -9.40
N GLY A 522 -0.11 -2.33 -10.21
CA GLY A 522 0.49 -2.82 -11.45
C GLY A 522 0.68 -1.75 -12.53
N THR A 523 -0.10 -0.66 -12.52
CA THR A 523 0.11 0.47 -13.44
C THR A 523 1.40 1.25 -13.12
N GLY A 524 1.89 1.19 -11.90
CA GLY A 524 3.20 1.74 -11.51
C GLY A 524 4.31 0.71 -11.66
N CYS A 525 4.14 -0.46 -11.06
CA CYS A 525 5.10 -1.55 -11.17
C CYS A 525 4.38 -2.91 -11.12
N GLY A 526 4.57 -3.74 -12.15
CA GLY A 526 3.90 -5.03 -12.29
C GLY A 526 4.22 -6.01 -11.16
N ILE A 527 5.47 -6.04 -10.68
CA ILE A 527 5.90 -7.01 -9.63
C ILE A 527 5.15 -6.81 -8.30
N PRO A 528 5.12 -5.62 -7.68
CA PRO A 528 4.31 -5.38 -6.49
C PRO A 528 2.81 -5.56 -6.72
N GLY A 529 2.30 -5.22 -7.91
CA GLY A 529 0.92 -5.49 -8.30
C GLY A 529 0.58 -6.98 -8.23
N ILE A 530 1.44 -7.83 -8.81
CA ILE A 530 1.29 -9.28 -8.74
C ILE A 530 1.40 -9.77 -7.29
N MET A 531 2.34 -9.24 -6.50
CA MET A 531 2.49 -9.61 -5.08
C MET A 531 1.25 -9.24 -4.26
N ALA A 532 0.64 -8.08 -4.50
CA ALA A 532 -0.59 -7.65 -3.84
C ALA A 532 -1.77 -8.57 -4.14
N SER A 533 -1.78 -9.27 -5.29
CA SER A 533 -2.82 -10.25 -5.61
C SER A 533 -2.89 -11.45 -4.65
N ARG A 534 -1.88 -11.66 -3.81
CA ARG A 534 -1.89 -12.70 -2.76
C ARG A 534 -3.01 -12.49 -1.72
N THR A 535 -3.52 -11.28 -1.60
CA THR A 535 -4.65 -10.94 -0.73
C THR A 535 -6.00 -11.43 -1.27
N ILE A 536 -6.05 -11.86 -2.54
CA ILE A 536 -7.25 -12.40 -3.17
C ILE A 536 -7.35 -13.89 -2.85
N GLU A 537 -8.41 -14.27 -2.16
CA GLU A 537 -8.62 -15.65 -1.67
C GLU A 537 -9.07 -16.60 -2.78
N ASN A 538 -9.99 -16.14 -3.62
CA ASN A 538 -10.48 -16.93 -4.74
C ASN A 538 -9.36 -17.15 -5.75
N GLU A 539 -8.97 -18.42 -5.97
CA GLU A 539 -7.84 -18.77 -6.83
C GLU A 539 -8.08 -18.37 -8.29
N ARG A 540 -9.32 -18.45 -8.77
CA ARG A 540 -9.71 -18.02 -10.12
C ARG A 540 -9.51 -16.52 -10.29
N ASP A 541 -10.03 -15.72 -9.35
CA ASP A 541 -9.93 -14.25 -9.39
C ASP A 541 -8.47 -13.82 -9.24
N ARG A 542 -7.72 -14.48 -8.37
CA ARG A 542 -6.28 -14.23 -8.20
C ARG A 542 -5.51 -14.49 -9.50
N ARG A 543 -5.74 -15.63 -10.16
CA ARG A 543 -5.10 -15.94 -11.45
C ARG A 543 -5.48 -14.94 -12.54
N MET A 544 -6.78 -14.59 -12.63
CA MET A 544 -7.25 -13.57 -13.57
C MET A 544 -6.61 -12.20 -13.30
N THR A 545 -6.51 -11.80 -12.04
CA THR A 545 -5.87 -10.54 -11.63
C THR A 545 -4.38 -10.54 -11.99
N ILE A 546 -3.65 -11.63 -11.73
CA ILE A 546 -2.25 -11.75 -12.12
C ILE A 546 -2.10 -11.62 -13.64
N MET A 547 -2.91 -12.35 -14.41
CA MET A 547 -2.87 -12.28 -15.87
C MET A 547 -3.16 -10.88 -16.40
N THR A 548 -4.19 -10.21 -15.88
CA THR A 548 -4.55 -8.85 -16.32
C THR A 548 -3.52 -7.81 -15.89
N THR A 549 -2.92 -7.95 -14.70
CA THR A 549 -1.90 -7.03 -14.22
C THR A 549 -0.62 -7.10 -15.07
N THR A 550 -0.26 -8.28 -15.62
CA THR A 550 0.91 -8.42 -16.47
C THR A 550 0.77 -7.78 -17.87
N PHE A 551 -0.46 -7.44 -18.29
CA PHE A 551 -0.72 -6.74 -19.56
C PHE A 551 -0.76 -5.21 -19.39
N ILE A 552 -0.71 -4.71 -18.16
CA ILE A 552 -0.68 -3.27 -17.91
C ILE A 552 0.76 -2.80 -18.10
N PRO A 553 1.03 -1.85 -19.02
CA PRO A 553 2.37 -1.30 -19.17
C PRO A 553 2.77 -0.58 -17.89
N CYS A 554 3.95 -0.87 -17.36
CA CYS A 554 4.55 -0.11 -16.27
C CYS A 554 5.17 1.19 -16.83
N GLY A 555 5.39 2.17 -15.95
CA GLY A 555 5.99 3.45 -16.33
C GLY A 555 7.52 3.40 -16.52
N ALA A 556 8.12 2.19 -16.49
CA ALA A 556 9.54 1.99 -16.73
C ALA A 556 9.76 1.44 -18.12
#